data_4cc83b8edb43edce25edb424d8bda4b3
#
_entry.id   4cc83b8edb43edce25edb424d8bda4b3
#
_cell.length_a   1.000
_cell.length_b   1.000
_cell.length_c   1.000
_cell.angle_alpha   90.00
_cell.angle_beta   90.00
_cell.angle_gamma   90.00
#
_symmetry.space_group_name_H-M   'P 1'
#
loop_
_entity.id
_entity.type
_entity.pdbx_description
1 polymer ?
#
loop_
_entity_poly.entity_id
_entity_poly.type
_entity_poly.pdbx_seq_one_letter_code
_entity_poly.pdbx_strand_id
1 'polypeptide(L)'
;NLSYYAAAILFFVVTAVQPAKAANPDEGMWLANMVRQLNFEYLKQLGLELSAEEIYNTENASLKDAVVQLYQGGSGFCTGELVSPNGLMFTNHHCGYEAIVSQSTTEHNYIDDGFWARSYAEELPIPGLAIRILYDAKDITDSIAPKVEGLDMAQRRAKITEIQNRIIARYAEQGYEAEVKSMYYGNQYYVYLYQVYNDVRLTGAPPSSVGNYGGDTDNWMWPRHTGDFSIFRIYADKSNNPAEYSAENVPFRPKKFL
;
A
#
# COMPACT_ATOMS: atom_id res chain seq x y z
N ASN A 1 31.63 -5.99 60.82
CA ASN A 1 32.10 -6.12 59.42
C ASN A 1 30.97 -6.53 58.44
N LEU A 2 29.80 -6.94 58.91
CA LEU A 2 28.64 -7.23 58.08
C LEU A 2 28.08 -5.97 57.38
N SER A 3 28.21 -4.81 58.05
CA SER A 3 27.73 -3.53 57.54
C SER A 3 28.50 -3.03 56.26
N TYR A 4 29.78 -3.35 56.14
CA TYR A 4 30.59 -2.99 54.97
C TYR A 4 30.21 -3.85 53.73
N TYR A 5 29.89 -5.12 53.91
CA TYR A 5 29.45 -5.98 52.82
C TYR A 5 28.06 -5.62 52.35
N ALA A 6 27.14 -5.26 53.27
CA ALA A 6 25.81 -4.78 52.93
C ALA A 6 25.86 -3.46 52.15
N ALA A 7 26.72 -2.51 52.51
CA ALA A 7 26.95 -1.23 51.81
C ALA A 7 27.56 -1.48 50.43
N ALA A 8 28.54 -2.38 50.29
CA ALA A 8 29.18 -2.72 49.02
C ALA A 8 28.18 -3.41 48.04
N ILE A 9 27.32 -4.32 48.54
CA ILE A 9 26.29 -4.98 47.72
C ILE A 9 25.25 -3.95 47.30
N LEU A 10 24.83 -3.02 48.19
CA LEU A 10 23.87 -1.98 47.83
C LEU A 10 24.45 -1.02 46.75
N PHE A 11 25.73 -0.67 46.85
CA PHE A 11 26.43 0.17 45.87
C PHE A 11 26.54 -0.54 44.51
N PHE A 12 26.82 -1.85 44.50
CA PHE A 12 26.92 -2.64 43.27
C PHE A 12 25.57 -2.82 42.58
N VAL A 13 24.47 -2.98 43.32
CA VAL A 13 23.10 -3.11 42.78
C VAL A 13 22.65 -1.77 42.20
N VAL A 14 22.99 -0.62 42.85
CA VAL A 14 22.61 0.71 42.34
C VAL A 14 23.38 1.09 41.08
N THR A 15 24.63 0.64 40.92
CA THR A 15 25.42 0.91 39.70
C THR A 15 25.09 -0.04 38.52
N ALA A 16 24.46 -1.18 38.78
CA ALA A 16 24.06 -2.14 37.76
C ALA A 16 22.73 -1.80 37.10
N VAL A 17 21.90 -0.95 37.73
CA VAL A 17 20.67 -0.44 37.13
C VAL A 17 21.00 0.84 36.37
N GLN A 18 21.70 0.73 35.26
CA GLN A 18 21.65 1.80 34.26
C GLN A 18 20.20 1.87 33.76
N PRO A 19 19.53 3.03 33.86
CA PRO A 19 18.28 3.19 33.14
C PRO A 19 18.59 2.91 31.68
N ALA A 20 17.98 1.86 31.14
CA ALA A 20 17.97 1.70 29.69
C ALA A 20 17.50 3.05 29.15
N LYS A 21 18.37 3.78 28.45
CA LYS A 21 17.92 4.92 27.65
C LYS A 21 16.88 4.32 26.73
N ALA A 22 15.61 4.60 27.03
CA ALA A 22 14.59 4.37 26.04
C ALA A 22 15.04 5.12 24.80
N ALA A 23 15.47 4.40 23.78
CA ALA A 23 15.71 5.01 22.48
C ALA A 23 14.42 5.74 22.13
N ASN A 24 14.54 7.03 21.80
CA ASN A 24 13.37 7.71 21.25
C ASN A 24 12.91 6.86 20.06
N PRO A 25 11.60 6.52 19.96
CA PRO A 25 11.13 5.78 18.82
C PRO A 25 11.46 6.56 17.54
N ASP A 26 11.87 5.84 16.52
CA ASP A 26 12.06 6.43 15.20
C ASP A 26 10.69 6.88 14.71
N GLU A 27 10.50 8.18 14.53
CA GLU A 27 9.24 8.79 14.15
C GLU A 27 9.24 9.19 12.67
N GLY A 28 8.06 9.21 12.09
CA GLY A 28 7.79 9.75 10.78
C GLY A 28 7.27 8.71 9.79
N MET A 29 6.55 9.23 8.80
CA MET A 29 6.09 8.47 7.65
C MET A 29 6.86 8.99 6.44
N TRP A 30 7.77 8.18 5.92
CA TRP A 30 8.71 8.60 4.90
C TRP A 30 8.19 8.22 3.52
N LEU A 31 8.31 9.13 2.56
CA LEU A 31 7.92 8.86 1.19
C LEU A 31 8.93 7.89 0.56
N ALA A 32 8.44 6.81 -0.05
CA ALA A 32 9.27 5.75 -0.61
C ALA A 32 10.25 6.25 -1.71
N ASN A 33 9.86 7.26 -2.49
CA ASN A 33 10.72 7.89 -3.49
C ASN A 33 11.88 8.71 -2.87
N MET A 34 11.81 9.03 -1.57
CA MET A 34 12.86 9.73 -0.84
C MET A 34 13.83 8.79 -0.12
N VAL A 35 13.65 7.49 -0.25
CA VAL A 35 14.44 6.48 0.47
C VAL A 35 15.96 6.65 0.31
N ARG A 36 16.41 7.11 -0.85
CA ARG A 36 17.84 7.40 -1.10
C ARG A 36 18.41 8.55 -0.25
N GLN A 37 17.54 9.40 0.30
CA GLN A 37 17.93 10.54 1.15
C GLN A 37 18.01 10.15 2.62
N LEU A 38 17.58 8.94 2.96
CA LEU A 38 17.60 8.43 4.32
C LEU A 38 19.03 8.04 4.74
N ASN A 39 19.28 8.02 6.06
CA ASN A 39 20.55 7.55 6.59
C ASN A 39 20.63 6.02 6.49
N PHE A 40 21.05 5.49 5.34
CA PHE A 40 21.13 4.07 5.05
C PHE A 40 22.07 3.30 6.00
N GLU A 41 23.15 3.92 6.46
CA GLU A 41 24.06 3.26 7.41
C GLU A 41 23.37 3.00 8.76
N TYR A 42 22.53 3.92 9.19
CA TYR A 42 21.72 3.73 10.38
C TYR A 42 20.66 2.63 10.17
N LEU A 43 19.99 2.63 9.02
CA LEU A 43 19.00 1.60 8.69
C LEU A 43 19.63 0.21 8.62
N LYS A 44 20.84 0.07 8.08
CA LYS A 44 21.59 -1.19 8.10
C LYS A 44 21.94 -1.64 9.52
N GLN A 45 22.31 -0.71 10.40
CA GLN A 45 22.53 -1.04 11.82
C GLN A 45 21.25 -1.56 12.51
N LEU A 46 20.08 -1.13 12.06
CA LEU A 46 18.78 -1.62 12.51
C LEU A 46 18.38 -2.96 11.85
N GLY A 47 19.16 -3.47 10.90
CA GLY A 47 18.94 -4.74 10.25
C GLY A 47 18.35 -4.66 8.83
N LEU A 48 18.32 -3.47 8.20
CA LEU A 48 17.91 -3.36 6.80
C LEU A 48 18.97 -3.97 5.88
N GLU A 49 18.59 -5.00 5.13
CA GLU A 49 19.45 -5.68 4.15
C GLU A 49 19.24 -5.15 2.71
N LEU A 50 18.06 -4.58 2.42
CA LEU A 50 17.73 -4.05 1.09
C LEU A 50 18.50 -2.77 0.78
N SER A 51 18.87 -2.60 -0.48
CA SER A 51 19.37 -1.33 -1.02
C SER A 51 18.22 -0.35 -1.30
N ALA A 52 18.54 0.92 -1.49
CA ALA A 52 17.56 1.94 -1.87
C ALA A 52 16.89 1.62 -3.20
N GLU A 53 17.62 1.04 -4.13
CA GLU A 53 17.15 0.61 -5.45
C GLU A 53 16.19 -0.58 -5.36
N GLU A 54 16.41 -1.50 -4.44
CA GLU A 54 15.51 -2.62 -4.20
C GLU A 54 14.22 -2.19 -3.50
N ILE A 55 14.24 -1.09 -2.77
CA ILE A 55 13.03 -0.53 -2.14
C ILE A 55 12.23 0.31 -3.16
N TYR A 56 12.89 1.22 -3.88
CA TYR A 56 12.22 2.10 -4.85
C TYR A 56 13.05 2.28 -6.11
N ASN A 57 12.51 1.80 -7.23
CA ASN A 57 13.11 1.96 -8.56
C ASN A 57 11.99 2.11 -9.60
N THR A 58 12.18 2.96 -10.61
CA THR A 58 11.23 3.18 -11.70
C THR A 58 11.57 2.39 -12.96
N GLU A 59 12.81 1.96 -13.11
CA GLU A 59 13.30 1.23 -14.28
C GLU A 59 13.36 -0.27 -14.03
N ASN A 60 13.82 -0.66 -12.84
CA ASN A 60 13.91 -2.04 -12.42
C ASN A 60 12.84 -2.38 -11.39
N ALA A 61 12.54 -3.67 -11.24
CA ALA A 61 11.65 -4.13 -10.19
C ALA A 61 12.19 -3.78 -8.81
N SER A 62 11.31 -3.36 -7.93
CA SER A 62 11.61 -2.98 -6.56
C SER A 62 10.42 -3.30 -5.64
N LEU A 63 10.62 -3.23 -4.35
CA LEU A 63 9.58 -3.52 -3.35
C LEU A 63 8.29 -2.69 -3.57
N LYS A 64 8.41 -1.45 -4.07
CA LYS A 64 7.24 -0.61 -4.40
C LYS A 64 6.29 -1.27 -5.39
N ASP A 65 6.79 -2.12 -6.30
CA ASP A 65 5.98 -2.76 -7.33
C ASP A 65 5.12 -3.91 -6.78
N ALA A 66 5.46 -4.41 -5.60
CA ALA A 66 4.66 -5.41 -4.90
C ALA A 66 3.50 -4.79 -4.13
N VAL A 67 3.57 -3.51 -3.79
CA VAL A 67 2.53 -2.81 -3.04
C VAL A 67 1.54 -2.17 -4.01
N VAL A 68 0.27 -2.53 -3.90
CA VAL A 68 -0.78 -2.08 -4.80
C VAL A 68 -1.91 -1.39 -4.04
N GLN A 69 -2.62 -0.49 -4.71
CA GLN A 69 -3.79 0.18 -4.15
C GLN A 69 -5.07 -0.39 -4.76
N LEU A 70 -6.00 -0.80 -3.89
CA LEU A 70 -7.36 -1.10 -4.29
C LEU A 70 -8.11 0.21 -4.54
N TYR A 71 -8.76 0.30 -5.69
CA TYR A 71 -9.37 1.53 -6.18
C TYR A 71 -10.77 1.27 -6.71
N GLN A 72 -11.74 2.07 -6.30
CA GLN A 72 -13.13 1.95 -6.73
C GLN A 72 -13.84 3.31 -6.61
N GLY A 73 -14.75 3.59 -7.54
CA GLY A 73 -15.56 4.82 -7.49
C GLY A 73 -14.75 6.13 -7.51
N GLY A 74 -13.56 6.12 -8.13
CA GLY A 74 -12.70 7.32 -8.20
C GLY A 74 -11.80 7.52 -6.97
N SER A 75 -11.75 6.56 -6.03
CA SER A 75 -10.95 6.66 -4.80
C SER A 75 -10.21 5.38 -4.47
N GLY A 76 -8.96 5.50 -3.99
CA GLY A 76 -8.25 4.40 -3.35
C GLY A 76 -8.79 4.21 -1.93
N PHE A 77 -9.03 2.97 -1.52
CA PHE A 77 -9.63 2.67 -0.23
C PHE A 77 -8.85 1.64 0.60
N CYS A 78 -8.04 0.80 -0.02
CA CYS A 78 -7.22 -0.21 0.65
C CYS A 78 -5.89 -0.41 -0.06
N THR A 79 -4.99 -1.12 0.61
CA THR A 79 -3.71 -1.57 0.09
C THR A 79 -3.70 -3.09 0.01
N GLY A 80 -3.00 -3.64 -0.97
CA GLY A 80 -2.73 -5.05 -1.09
C GLY A 80 -1.30 -5.29 -1.52
N GLU A 81 -0.88 -6.55 -1.54
CA GLU A 81 0.45 -6.97 -1.96
C GLU A 81 0.40 -8.07 -3.01
N LEU A 82 1.21 -7.90 -4.06
CA LEU A 82 1.45 -8.95 -5.06
C LEU A 82 2.37 -10.02 -4.47
N VAL A 83 1.90 -11.26 -4.47
CA VAL A 83 2.58 -12.40 -3.83
C VAL A 83 2.91 -13.52 -4.80
N SER A 84 2.67 -13.32 -6.11
CA SER A 84 2.99 -14.34 -7.11
C SER A 84 3.37 -13.74 -8.48
N PRO A 85 4.12 -14.49 -9.31
CA PRO A 85 4.42 -14.09 -10.67
C PRO A 85 3.20 -14.10 -11.61
N ASN A 86 2.05 -14.53 -11.13
CA ASN A 86 0.80 -14.64 -11.88
C ASN A 86 -0.29 -13.71 -11.32
N GLY A 87 0.07 -12.52 -10.84
CA GLY A 87 -0.85 -11.47 -10.45
C GLY A 87 -1.70 -11.76 -9.21
N LEU A 88 -1.38 -12.82 -8.43
CA LEU A 88 -2.08 -13.08 -7.17
C LEU A 88 -1.72 -11.99 -6.17
N MET A 89 -2.71 -11.44 -5.49
CA MET A 89 -2.54 -10.43 -4.47
C MET A 89 -3.33 -10.77 -3.22
N PHE A 90 -2.79 -10.37 -2.08
CA PHE A 90 -3.46 -10.43 -0.79
C PHE A 90 -3.88 -9.04 -0.35
N THR A 91 -4.96 -8.99 0.41
CA THR A 91 -5.42 -7.82 1.14
C THR A 91 -6.24 -8.27 2.35
N ASN A 92 -6.71 -7.35 3.17
CA ASN A 92 -7.58 -7.70 4.30
C ASN A 92 -8.94 -8.20 3.84
N HIS A 93 -9.60 -9.01 4.68
CA HIS A 93 -10.98 -9.46 4.45
C HIS A 93 -11.95 -8.28 4.41
N HIS A 94 -11.82 -7.32 5.33
CA HIS A 94 -12.65 -6.14 5.34
C HIS A 94 -12.48 -5.26 4.08
N CYS A 95 -11.30 -5.28 3.44
CA CYS A 95 -11.07 -4.62 2.15
C CYS A 95 -11.77 -5.36 0.99
N GLY A 96 -11.84 -6.68 1.05
CA GLY A 96 -12.53 -7.52 0.07
C GLY A 96 -14.03 -7.69 0.32
N TYR A 97 -14.56 -7.20 1.44
CA TYR A 97 -15.92 -7.51 1.90
C TYR A 97 -16.99 -7.17 0.87
N GLU A 98 -16.97 -5.96 0.32
CA GLU A 98 -17.95 -5.54 -0.71
C GLU A 98 -17.86 -6.40 -1.98
N ALA A 99 -16.67 -6.83 -2.35
CA ALA A 99 -16.47 -7.75 -3.47
C ALA A 99 -17.10 -9.12 -3.17
N ILE A 100 -16.90 -9.66 -1.97
CA ILE A 100 -17.48 -10.94 -1.54
C ILE A 100 -19.01 -10.83 -1.49
N VAL A 101 -19.55 -9.73 -0.93
CA VAL A 101 -21.00 -9.46 -0.90
C VAL A 101 -21.58 -9.41 -2.32
N SER A 102 -20.92 -8.72 -3.24
CA SER A 102 -21.40 -8.55 -4.62
C SER A 102 -21.50 -9.86 -5.40
N GLN A 103 -20.73 -10.87 -5.00
CA GLN A 103 -20.73 -12.20 -5.62
C GLN A 103 -21.61 -13.21 -4.86
N SER A 104 -22.06 -12.86 -3.65
CA SER A 104 -22.90 -13.74 -2.84
C SER A 104 -24.35 -13.73 -3.34
N THR A 105 -24.96 -14.90 -3.36
CA THR A 105 -26.37 -15.11 -3.70
C THR A 105 -27.05 -15.96 -2.63
N THR A 106 -28.36 -16.15 -2.74
CA THR A 106 -29.10 -17.06 -1.84
C THR A 106 -28.70 -18.53 -2.00
N GLU A 107 -28.11 -18.89 -3.13
CA GLU A 107 -27.64 -20.26 -3.43
C GLU A 107 -26.15 -20.44 -3.06
N HIS A 108 -25.39 -19.35 -3.10
CA HIS A 108 -23.95 -19.31 -2.80
C HIS A 108 -23.64 -18.15 -1.85
N ASN A 109 -23.72 -18.40 -0.56
CA ASN A 109 -23.46 -17.38 0.46
C ASN A 109 -21.95 -17.34 0.80
N TYR A 110 -21.16 -16.67 -0.02
CA TYR A 110 -19.72 -16.58 0.17
C TYR A 110 -19.30 -15.80 1.42
N ILE A 111 -20.22 -15.04 2.03
CA ILE A 111 -19.98 -14.36 3.31
C ILE A 111 -19.90 -15.39 4.44
N ASP A 112 -20.82 -16.35 4.47
CA ASP A 112 -20.90 -17.34 5.54
C ASP A 112 -20.07 -18.59 5.25
N ASP A 113 -19.95 -19.01 3.97
CA ASP A 113 -19.29 -20.23 3.53
C ASP A 113 -17.82 -20.02 3.15
N GLY A 114 -17.43 -18.77 2.84
CA GLY A 114 -16.18 -18.44 2.18
C GLY A 114 -16.20 -18.81 0.70
N PHE A 115 -15.13 -18.45 -0.02
CA PHE A 115 -14.95 -18.77 -1.44
C PHE A 115 -13.52 -19.16 -1.74
N TRP A 116 -13.31 -20.21 -2.55
CA TRP A 116 -12.00 -20.66 -2.99
C TRP A 116 -12.06 -21.20 -4.42
N ALA A 117 -11.55 -20.42 -5.37
CA ALA A 117 -11.39 -20.86 -6.75
C ALA A 117 -10.35 -21.99 -6.86
N ARG A 118 -10.69 -23.05 -7.57
CA ARG A 118 -9.81 -24.22 -7.83
C ARG A 118 -9.03 -24.07 -9.13
N SER A 119 -9.45 -23.14 -9.97
CA SER A 119 -8.85 -22.84 -11.27
C SER A 119 -9.09 -21.38 -11.64
N TYR A 120 -8.36 -20.86 -12.62
CA TYR A 120 -8.57 -19.50 -13.15
C TYR A 120 -9.99 -19.29 -13.71
N ALA A 121 -10.63 -20.35 -14.20
CA ALA A 121 -11.98 -20.28 -14.75
C ALA A 121 -13.06 -20.07 -13.67
N GLU A 122 -12.77 -20.41 -12.43
CA GLU A 122 -13.68 -20.25 -11.29
C GLU A 122 -13.49 -18.89 -10.58
N GLU A 123 -12.43 -18.14 -10.89
CA GLU A 123 -12.21 -16.84 -10.30
C GLU A 123 -13.29 -15.84 -10.71
N LEU A 124 -13.86 -15.13 -9.75
CA LEU A 124 -15.05 -14.30 -9.93
C LEU A 124 -14.66 -12.85 -10.26
N PRO A 125 -14.99 -12.34 -11.45
CA PRO A 125 -14.74 -10.95 -11.82
C PRO A 125 -15.49 -9.99 -10.89
N ILE A 126 -14.82 -8.92 -10.46
CA ILE A 126 -15.40 -7.88 -9.60
C ILE A 126 -15.54 -6.58 -10.39
N PRO A 127 -16.71 -6.32 -10.98
CA PRO A 127 -16.95 -5.11 -11.76
C PRO A 127 -16.74 -3.84 -10.92
N GLY A 128 -16.00 -2.88 -11.49
CA GLY A 128 -15.74 -1.59 -10.85
C GLY A 128 -14.59 -1.58 -9.83
N LEU A 129 -14.06 -2.73 -9.43
CA LEU A 129 -12.82 -2.82 -8.67
C LEU A 129 -11.64 -2.71 -9.64
N ALA A 130 -10.73 -1.81 -9.36
CA ALA A 130 -9.47 -1.66 -10.07
C ALA A 130 -8.28 -1.75 -9.12
N ILE A 131 -7.14 -2.11 -9.66
CA ILE A 131 -5.86 -2.11 -8.94
C ILE A 131 -4.93 -1.08 -9.57
N ARG A 132 -4.41 -0.19 -8.75
CA ARG A 132 -3.39 0.78 -9.12
C ARG A 132 -2.02 0.30 -8.66
N ILE A 133 -1.08 0.21 -9.59
CA ILE A 133 0.33 -0.08 -9.32
C ILE A 133 1.11 1.22 -9.49
N LEU A 134 1.83 1.64 -8.44
CA LEU A 134 2.62 2.87 -8.48
C LEU A 134 3.78 2.71 -9.47
N TYR A 135 3.75 3.48 -10.55
CA TYR A 135 4.85 3.56 -11.50
C TYR A 135 5.96 4.50 -10.98
N ASP A 136 5.58 5.74 -10.63
CA ASP A 136 6.54 6.75 -10.16
C ASP A 136 5.86 7.79 -9.27
N ALA A 137 6.66 8.46 -8.43
CA ALA A 137 6.25 9.61 -7.62
C ALA A 137 7.31 10.71 -7.76
N LYS A 138 6.92 11.85 -8.35
CA LYS A 138 7.83 12.96 -8.65
C LYS A 138 7.47 14.20 -7.86
N ASP A 139 8.49 14.85 -7.31
CA ASP A 139 8.34 16.19 -6.76
C ASP A 139 8.13 17.18 -7.92
N ILE A 140 7.05 17.93 -7.85
CA ILE A 140 6.66 18.97 -8.82
C ILE A 140 6.50 20.34 -8.15
N THR A 141 7.05 20.50 -6.97
CA THR A 141 6.93 21.72 -6.17
C THR A 141 7.39 22.95 -6.96
N ASP A 142 8.54 22.86 -7.63
CA ASP A 142 9.07 23.95 -8.47
C ASP A 142 8.17 24.31 -9.66
N SER A 143 7.31 23.39 -10.05
CA SER A 143 6.33 23.63 -11.13
C SER A 143 5.10 24.40 -10.65
N ILE A 144 4.82 24.38 -9.35
CA ILE A 144 3.61 24.97 -8.72
C ILE A 144 3.96 26.17 -7.86
N ALA A 145 4.88 26.03 -6.89
CA ALA A 145 5.12 27.03 -5.85
C ALA A 145 5.40 28.44 -6.39
N PRO A 146 6.28 28.66 -7.38
CA PRO A 146 6.55 29.99 -7.90
C PRO A 146 5.34 30.64 -8.61
N LYS A 147 4.39 29.82 -9.10
CA LYS A 147 3.21 30.30 -9.85
C LYS A 147 2.04 30.68 -8.94
N VAL A 148 2.13 30.38 -7.66
CA VAL A 148 1.09 30.65 -6.67
C VAL A 148 1.56 31.56 -5.55
N GLU A 149 2.81 32.00 -5.63
CA GLU A 149 3.36 32.98 -4.69
C GLU A 149 2.66 34.34 -4.84
N GLY A 150 2.35 34.97 -3.72
CA GLY A 150 1.66 36.27 -3.67
C GLY A 150 0.18 36.27 -4.07
N LEU A 151 -0.38 35.13 -4.47
CA LEU A 151 -1.82 35.01 -4.77
C LEU A 151 -2.64 34.90 -3.49
N ASP A 152 -3.85 35.48 -3.49
CA ASP A 152 -4.81 35.20 -2.43
C ASP A 152 -5.27 33.72 -2.45
N MET A 153 -6.00 33.31 -1.41
CA MET A 153 -6.39 31.89 -1.24
C MET A 153 -7.27 31.37 -2.39
N ALA A 154 -8.16 32.17 -2.94
CA ALA A 154 -9.06 31.76 -4.02
C ALA A 154 -8.29 31.65 -5.34
N GLN A 155 -7.48 32.62 -5.67
CA GLN A 155 -6.60 32.65 -6.83
C GLN A 155 -5.58 31.51 -6.77
N ARG A 156 -4.97 31.29 -5.60
CA ARG A 156 -4.02 30.20 -5.36
C ARG A 156 -4.66 28.84 -5.64
N ARG A 157 -5.85 28.57 -5.09
CA ARG A 157 -6.59 27.33 -5.31
C ARG A 157 -6.90 27.11 -6.80
N ALA A 158 -7.45 28.13 -7.45
CA ALA A 158 -7.77 28.05 -8.88
C ALA A 158 -6.51 27.76 -9.74
N LYS A 159 -5.40 28.43 -9.42
CA LYS A 159 -4.14 28.23 -10.16
C LYS A 159 -3.54 26.84 -9.92
N ILE A 160 -3.58 26.32 -8.71
CA ILE A 160 -3.15 24.94 -8.41
C ILE A 160 -4.00 23.95 -9.22
N THR A 161 -5.32 24.08 -9.21
CA THR A 161 -6.22 23.20 -9.96
C THR A 161 -5.93 23.25 -11.47
N GLU A 162 -5.70 24.42 -12.04
CA GLU A 162 -5.32 24.58 -13.46
C GLU A 162 -4.05 23.79 -13.77
N ILE A 163 -3.00 23.93 -12.93
CA ILE A 163 -1.72 23.25 -13.13
C ILE A 163 -1.87 21.74 -12.95
N GLN A 164 -2.61 21.30 -11.92
CA GLN A 164 -2.89 19.90 -11.68
C GLN A 164 -3.58 19.25 -12.88
N ASN A 165 -4.65 19.85 -13.39
CA ASN A 165 -5.37 19.34 -14.56
C ASN A 165 -4.47 19.21 -15.81
N ARG A 166 -3.56 20.16 -16.04
CA ARG A 166 -2.60 20.12 -17.13
C ARG A 166 -1.60 18.97 -16.96
N ILE A 167 -1.11 18.75 -15.73
CA ILE A 167 -0.19 17.66 -15.41
C ILE A 167 -0.88 16.31 -15.61
N ILE A 168 -2.10 16.16 -15.09
CA ILE A 168 -2.90 14.93 -15.23
C ILE A 168 -3.14 14.62 -16.71
N ALA A 169 -3.59 15.59 -17.50
CA ALA A 169 -3.83 15.39 -18.93
C ALA A 169 -2.57 14.94 -19.66
N ARG A 170 -1.42 15.55 -19.37
CA ARG A 170 -0.13 15.19 -19.99
C ARG A 170 0.27 13.74 -19.71
N TYR A 171 0.04 13.23 -18.51
CA TYR A 171 0.40 11.85 -18.18
C TYR A 171 -0.66 10.85 -18.66
N ALA A 172 -1.92 11.26 -18.77
CA ALA A 172 -2.95 10.44 -19.41
C ALA A 172 -2.63 10.13 -20.88
N GLU A 173 -2.07 11.10 -21.64
CA GLU A 173 -1.57 10.87 -23.01
C GLU A 173 -0.44 9.83 -23.08
N GLN A 174 0.27 9.61 -21.97
CA GLN A 174 1.34 8.61 -21.85
C GLN A 174 0.83 7.26 -21.30
N GLY A 175 -0.48 7.12 -21.09
CA GLY A 175 -1.10 5.88 -20.57
C GLY A 175 -1.03 5.70 -19.07
N TYR A 176 -0.74 6.75 -18.30
CA TYR A 176 -0.74 6.71 -16.84
C TYR A 176 -1.94 7.44 -16.25
N GLU A 177 -2.50 6.92 -15.20
CA GLU A 177 -3.36 7.70 -14.33
C GLU A 177 -2.48 8.51 -13.37
N ALA A 178 -2.69 9.82 -13.34
CA ALA A 178 -1.88 10.73 -12.53
C ALA A 178 -2.72 11.34 -11.41
N GLU A 179 -2.16 11.41 -10.21
CA GLU A 179 -2.75 12.06 -9.07
C GLU A 179 -1.77 13.08 -8.47
N VAL A 180 -2.19 14.33 -8.32
CA VAL A 180 -1.34 15.36 -7.70
C VAL A 180 -1.77 15.57 -6.25
N LYS A 181 -0.85 15.32 -5.33
CA LYS A 181 -1.02 15.51 -3.87
C LYS A 181 -0.22 16.71 -3.38
N SER A 182 -0.82 17.50 -2.50
CA SER A 182 -0.07 18.48 -1.71
C SER A 182 0.35 17.83 -0.40
N MET A 183 1.60 18.04 -0.02
CA MET A 183 2.21 17.54 1.21
C MET A 183 2.62 18.69 2.11
N TYR A 184 2.80 18.41 3.38
CA TYR A 184 3.30 19.37 4.38
C TYR A 184 2.55 20.71 4.34
N TYR A 185 1.20 20.63 4.39
CA TYR A 185 0.31 21.80 4.37
C TYR A 185 0.43 22.68 3.11
N GLY A 186 0.77 22.06 1.96
CA GLY A 186 0.89 22.79 0.67
C GLY A 186 2.27 23.41 0.44
N ASN A 187 3.28 22.98 1.21
CA ASN A 187 4.67 23.38 1.00
C ASN A 187 5.37 22.54 -0.09
N GLN A 188 4.86 21.35 -0.34
CA GLN A 188 5.36 20.48 -1.40
C GLN A 188 4.21 19.87 -2.21
N TYR A 189 4.50 19.55 -3.47
CA TYR A 189 3.55 18.93 -4.39
C TYR A 189 4.22 17.77 -5.09
N TYR A 190 3.53 16.62 -5.09
CA TYR A 190 3.98 15.40 -5.76
C TYR A 190 2.96 14.95 -6.79
N VAL A 191 3.42 14.49 -7.94
CA VAL A 191 2.59 13.72 -8.87
C VAL A 191 2.89 12.24 -8.70
N TYR A 192 1.86 11.46 -8.45
CA TYR A 192 1.88 10.00 -8.41
C TYR A 192 1.34 9.48 -9.74
N LEU A 193 2.07 8.59 -10.37
CA LEU A 193 1.74 7.98 -11.64
C LEU A 193 1.41 6.50 -11.42
N TYR A 194 0.26 6.07 -11.90
CA TYR A 194 -0.23 4.71 -11.71
C TYR A 194 -0.50 4.03 -13.05
N GLN A 195 -0.21 2.73 -13.10
CA GLN A 195 -0.84 1.82 -14.04
C GLN A 195 -2.11 1.25 -13.38
N VAL A 196 -3.23 1.24 -14.12
CA VAL A 196 -4.55 0.87 -13.59
C VAL A 196 -5.05 -0.37 -14.31
N TYR A 197 -5.29 -1.44 -13.56
CA TYR A 197 -5.81 -2.71 -14.05
C TYR A 197 -7.26 -2.87 -13.61
N ASN A 198 -8.19 -3.01 -14.56
CA ASN A 198 -9.64 -3.06 -14.32
C ASN A 198 -10.21 -4.49 -14.31
N ASP A 199 -9.47 -5.50 -14.76
CA ASP A 199 -9.86 -6.90 -14.62
C ASP A 199 -9.25 -7.47 -13.33
N VAL A 200 -10.03 -7.41 -12.25
CA VAL A 200 -9.67 -7.94 -10.93
C VAL A 200 -10.69 -9.01 -10.56
N ARG A 201 -10.20 -10.17 -10.12
CA ARG A 201 -11.05 -11.31 -9.79
C ARG A 201 -10.80 -11.79 -8.37
N LEU A 202 -11.90 -12.11 -7.68
CA LEU A 202 -11.84 -12.77 -6.37
C LEU A 202 -11.38 -14.21 -6.56
N THR A 203 -10.30 -14.58 -5.91
CA THR A 203 -9.67 -15.92 -5.97
C THR A 203 -9.98 -16.71 -4.70
N GLY A 204 -10.07 -16.01 -3.56
CA GLY A 204 -10.38 -16.67 -2.29
C GLY A 204 -10.67 -15.69 -1.16
N ALA A 205 -11.53 -16.11 -0.26
CA ALA A 205 -11.79 -15.44 0.99
C ALA A 205 -12.30 -16.46 2.02
N PRO A 206 -11.86 -16.37 3.28
CA PRO A 206 -12.47 -17.16 4.34
C PRO A 206 -13.89 -16.68 4.63
N PRO A 207 -14.73 -17.50 5.27
CA PRO A 207 -16.01 -17.03 5.79
C PRO A 207 -15.83 -15.89 6.79
N SER A 208 -16.81 -14.99 6.90
CA SER A 208 -16.74 -13.84 7.81
C SER A 208 -16.57 -14.23 9.27
N SER A 209 -16.99 -15.43 9.66
CA SER A 209 -16.71 -16.00 10.98
C SER A 209 -15.20 -16.18 11.27
N VAL A 210 -14.36 -16.20 10.26
CA VAL A 210 -12.89 -16.20 10.34
C VAL A 210 -12.33 -14.81 9.99
N GLY A 211 -12.79 -14.24 8.87
CA GLY A 211 -12.28 -12.97 8.34
C GLY A 211 -12.58 -11.75 9.21
N ASN A 212 -13.64 -11.82 10.00
CA ASN A 212 -14.05 -10.80 10.98
C ASN A 212 -14.28 -11.39 12.36
N TYR A 213 -13.49 -12.38 12.75
CA TYR A 213 -13.60 -13.03 14.06
C TYR A 213 -13.40 -12.00 15.19
N GLY A 214 -14.33 -12.01 16.17
CA GLY A 214 -14.29 -11.07 17.29
C GLY A 214 -14.71 -9.64 16.95
N GLY A 215 -15.05 -9.35 15.69
CA GLY A 215 -15.48 -8.03 15.21
C GLY A 215 -14.42 -6.94 15.40
N ASP A 216 -14.86 -5.70 15.53
CA ASP A 216 -13.98 -4.54 15.66
C ASP A 216 -13.08 -4.60 16.90
N THR A 217 -13.58 -5.17 17.98
CA THR A 217 -12.82 -5.30 19.24
C THR A 217 -11.55 -6.13 19.03
N ASP A 218 -11.67 -7.30 18.42
CA ASP A 218 -10.52 -8.20 18.20
C ASP A 218 -9.54 -7.63 17.17
N ASN A 219 -10.04 -6.88 16.18
CA ASN A 219 -9.22 -6.25 15.14
C ASN A 219 -8.22 -5.23 15.71
N TRP A 220 -8.46 -4.69 16.91
CA TRP A 220 -7.60 -3.70 17.56
C TRP A 220 -6.83 -4.25 18.77
N MET A 221 -6.96 -5.55 19.05
CA MET A 221 -6.33 -6.18 20.21
C MET A 221 -5.19 -7.12 19.80
N TRP A 222 -4.30 -7.36 20.75
CA TRP A 222 -3.24 -8.36 20.62
C TRP A 222 -3.35 -9.35 21.79
N PRO A 223 -3.18 -10.67 21.58
CA PRO A 223 -2.89 -11.33 20.29
C PRO A 223 -4.09 -11.35 19.34
N ARG A 224 -3.83 -11.36 18.04
CA ARG A 224 -4.83 -11.42 16.98
C ARG A 224 -5.37 -12.84 16.83
N HIS A 225 -6.70 -12.96 16.71
CA HIS A 225 -7.39 -14.24 16.47
C HIS A 225 -8.15 -14.23 15.14
N THR A 226 -8.35 -13.06 14.55
CA THR A 226 -9.04 -12.93 13.27
C THR A 226 -8.12 -13.31 12.10
N GLY A 227 -8.67 -14.01 11.11
CA GLY A 227 -8.03 -14.30 9.82
C GLY A 227 -8.45 -13.27 8.77
N ASP A 228 -8.16 -11.98 9.04
CA ASP A 228 -8.57 -10.84 8.22
C ASP A 228 -7.77 -10.79 6.91
N PHE A 229 -8.10 -11.67 5.96
CA PHE A 229 -7.50 -11.67 4.62
C PHE A 229 -8.51 -12.00 3.52
N SER A 230 -8.23 -11.52 2.32
CA SER A 230 -8.88 -11.93 1.07
C SER A 230 -7.84 -11.95 -0.07
N ILE A 231 -8.13 -12.75 -1.08
CA ILE A 231 -7.20 -13.03 -2.17
C ILE A 231 -7.86 -12.68 -3.49
N PHE A 232 -7.19 -11.87 -4.27
CA PHE A 232 -7.59 -11.49 -5.61
C PHE A 232 -6.50 -11.82 -6.62
N ARG A 233 -6.86 -11.79 -7.89
CA ARG A 233 -5.91 -11.85 -8.99
C ARG A 233 -6.16 -10.70 -9.95
N ILE A 234 -5.06 -10.08 -10.37
CA ILE A 234 -5.05 -9.07 -11.41
C ILE A 234 -4.90 -9.78 -12.75
N TYR A 235 -5.71 -9.36 -13.73
CA TYR A 235 -5.63 -9.81 -15.11
C TYR A 235 -5.24 -8.67 -16.04
N ALA A 236 -4.62 -9.03 -17.14
CA ALA A 236 -4.14 -8.13 -18.19
C ALA A 236 -4.45 -8.71 -19.57
N ASP A 237 -4.28 -7.93 -20.62
CA ASP A 237 -4.32 -8.46 -21.99
C ASP A 237 -3.18 -9.46 -22.25
N LYS A 238 -3.21 -10.12 -23.40
CA LYS A 238 -2.17 -11.11 -23.80
C LYS A 238 -0.75 -10.51 -23.89
N SER A 239 -0.65 -9.20 -24.04
CA SER A 239 0.61 -8.44 -24.05
C SER A 239 1.03 -7.91 -22.68
N ASN A 240 0.25 -8.26 -21.64
CA ASN A 240 0.45 -7.84 -20.25
C ASN A 240 0.20 -6.35 -20.00
N ASN A 241 -0.62 -5.70 -20.83
CA ASN A 241 -1.05 -4.32 -20.60
C ASN A 241 -2.34 -4.29 -19.78
N PRO A 242 -2.61 -3.17 -19.07
CA PRO A 242 -3.89 -2.90 -18.47
C PRO A 242 -5.04 -3.07 -19.47
N ALA A 243 -6.11 -3.74 -19.05
CA ALA A 243 -7.27 -4.01 -19.89
C ALA A 243 -8.56 -4.01 -19.05
N GLU A 244 -9.67 -3.73 -19.71
CA GLU A 244 -11.01 -4.00 -19.18
C GLU A 244 -11.26 -5.51 -19.10
N TYR A 245 -12.24 -5.91 -18.30
CA TYR A 245 -12.58 -7.32 -18.17
C TYR A 245 -12.82 -7.99 -19.53
N SER A 246 -12.15 -9.11 -19.74
CA SER A 246 -12.37 -10.02 -20.86
C SER A 246 -12.09 -11.46 -20.44
N ALA A 247 -12.91 -12.39 -20.97
CA ALA A 247 -12.64 -13.82 -20.78
C ALA A 247 -11.31 -14.29 -21.40
N GLU A 248 -10.75 -13.51 -22.32
CA GLU A 248 -9.48 -13.78 -22.97
C GLU A 248 -8.26 -13.23 -22.23
N ASN A 249 -8.47 -12.40 -21.21
CA ASN A 249 -7.38 -11.85 -20.40
C ASN A 249 -6.64 -12.97 -19.66
N VAL A 250 -5.37 -12.73 -19.45
CA VAL A 250 -4.47 -13.65 -18.76
C VAL A 250 -4.02 -13.06 -17.42
N PRO A 251 -3.61 -13.89 -16.46
CA PRO A 251 -3.05 -13.37 -15.23
C PRO A 251 -1.90 -12.38 -15.49
N PHE A 252 -1.96 -11.22 -14.82
CA PHE A 252 -0.93 -10.20 -14.88
C PHE A 252 0.42 -10.76 -14.44
N ARG A 253 1.46 -10.39 -15.14
CA ARG A 253 2.84 -10.78 -14.84
C ARG A 253 3.63 -9.55 -14.41
N PRO A 254 3.95 -9.40 -13.12
CA PRO A 254 4.83 -8.32 -12.65
C PRO A 254 6.20 -8.38 -13.35
N LYS A 255 6.87 -7.24 -13.51
CA LYS A 255 8.14 -7.13 -14.23
C LYS A 255 9.22 -8.07 -13.69
N LYS A 256 9.22 -8.30 -12.40
CA LYS A 256 10.04 -9.27 -11.70
C LYS A 256 9.36 -9.63 -10.39
N PHE A 257 9.39 -10.90 -10.05
CA PHE A 257 9.01 -11.36 -8.72
C PHE A 257 10.31 -11.57 -7.93
N LEU A 258 10.40 -10.89 -6.78
CA LEU A 258 11.58 -11.01 -5.90
C LEU A 258 11.50 -12.25 -5.06
#